data_0ed76b5ec04eccf1cc2f6e55d538351c
#
_entry.id   0ed76b5ec04eccf1cc2f6e55d538351c
#
_cell.length_a   1.000
_cell.length_b   1.000
_cell.length_c   1.000
_cell.angle_alpha   90.00
_cell.angle_beta   90.00
_cell.angle_gamma   90.00
#
_symmetry.space_group_name_H-M   'P 1'
#
loop_
_entity.id
_entity.type
_entity.pdbx_description
1 polymer ?
#
loop_
_entity_poly.entity_id
_entity_poly.type
_entity_poly.pdbx_seq_one_letter_code
_entity_poly.pdbx_strand_id
1 'polypeptide(L)'
;MDYLSVKDLAVKWDLSERMVRRYCEEGRVEGAFMENNRWLIPVHLPKPRRLPSPPKISSDLKQRLKGEKDRMILGGIYHYLMTDFTYSSCAMDGGSLSLSQVKEIFENNRMNTFGESVKVDDIIEVSNHFRCIDMMIDHCDSVLNQETIKQLHVILKVCTSVSWNPWYQVGEYTSGILGLGGNEDITDRMRKLVNSYNRKKEKTLEDIVDLFAGMIRIHPFRDSNGRIARLIAFKECLKNNYLPFIIDTDTRDDFNGALIQYELDPSLLMEVCLASQEKLKAVLDGFGIIYD
;
A
#
# COMPACT_ATOMS: atom_id res chain seq x y z
N MET A 1 40.08 -0.42 -9.19
CA MET A 1 38.78 0.04 -9.74
C MET A 1 38.78 1.57 -9.74
N ASP A 2 38.40 2.16 -10.86
CA ASP A 2 38.38 3.62 -10.96
C ASP A 2 37.06 4.12 -10.42
N TYR A 3 37.10 5.17 -9.60
CA TYR A 3 35.93 5.79 -8.98
C TYR A 3 35.74 7.23 -9.48
N LEU A 4 34.52 7.64 -9.65
CA LEU A 4 34.13 9.02 -9.99
C LEU A 4 33.57 9.72 -8.75
N SER A 5 33.75 11.05 -8.74
CA SER A 5 33.05 11.90 -7.78
C SER A 5 31.59 12.11 -8.19
N VAL A 6 30.76 12.54 -7.24
CA VAL A 6 29.37 12.94 -7.52
C VAL A 6 29.27 13.95 -8.65
N LYS A 7 30.21 14.90 -8.72
CA LYS A 7 30.24 15.96 -9.73
C LYS A 7 30.52 15.39 -11.12
N ASP A 8 31.52 14.49 -11.25
CA ASP A 8 31.88 13.90 -12.53
C ASP A 8 30.76 12.97 -13.04
N LEU A 9 30.13 12.25 -12.12
CA LEU A 9 29.02 11.36 -12.46
C LEU A 9 27.74 12.13 -12.82
N ALA A 10 27.50 13.29 -12.19
CA ALA A 10 26.41 14.20 -12.53
C ALA A 10 26.52 14.67 -13.99
N VAL A 11 27.72 15.04 -14.41
CA VAL A 11 28.00 15.38 -15.82
C VAL A 11 27.82 14.16 -16.73
N LYS A 12 28.37 12.99 -16.37
CA LYS A 12 28.25 11.77 -17.18
C LYS A 12 26.82 11.30 -17.38
N TRP A 13 25.97 11.44 -16.36
CA TRP A 13 24.59 10.98 -16.39
C TRP A 13 23.59 12.07 -16.79
N ASP A 14 24.06 13.30 -17.04
CA ASP A 14 23.19 14.46 -17.26
C ASP A 14 22.13 14.59 -16.16
N LEU A 15 22.62 14.73 -14.92
CA LEU A 15 21.84 14.88 -13.70
C LEU A 15 22.41 15.99 -12.84
N SER A 16 21.62 16.50 -11.89
CA SER A 16 22.15 17.36 -10.83
C SER A 16 22.98 16.55 -9.82
N GLU A 17 24.00 17.16 -9.20
CA GLU A 17 24.75 16.52 -8.11
C GLU A 17 23.84 16.05 -6.96
N ARG A 18 22.76 16.80 -6.68
CA ARG A 18 21.76 16.44 -5.67
C ARG A 18 21.07 15.10 -6.00
N MET A 19 20.73 14.87 -7.27
CA MET A 19 20.12 13.61 -7.71
C MET A 19 21.11 12.44 -7.61
N VAL A 20 22.36 12.66 -7.96
CA VAL A 20 23.39 11.61 -7.84
C VAL A 20 23.61 11.24 -6.37
N ARG A 21 23.72 12.24 -5.47
CA ARG A 21 23.82 11.98 -4.01
C ARG A 21 22.60 11.19 -3.51
N ARG A 22 21.41 11.58 -3.91
CA ARG A 22 20.19 10.89 -3.54
C ARG A 22 20.21 9.44 -4.00
N TYR A 23 20.63 9.14 -5.22
CA TYR A 23 20.74 7.75 -5.70
C TYR A 23 21.76 6.94 -4.92
N CYS A 24 22.87 7.55 -4.48
CA CYS A 24 23.85 6.88 -3.61
C CYS A 24 23.29 6.63 -2.20
N GLU A 25 22.60 7.62 -1.62
CA GLU A 25 21.94 7.54 -0.31
C GLU A 25 20.82 6.49 -0.29
N GLU A 26 20.11 6.33 -1.40
CA GLU A 26 19.06 5.33 -1.61
C GLU A 26 19.59 3.94 -1.95
N GLY A 27 20.91 3.73 -2.04
CA GLY A 27 21.53 2.46 -2.40
C GLY A 27 21.32 2.03 -3.87
N ARG A 28 20.82 2.91 -4.72
CA ARG A 28 20.51 2.63 -6.14
C ARG A 28 21.75 2.65 -7.05
N VAL A 29 22.89 2.92 -6.49
CA VAL A 29 24.19 2.94 -7.18
C VAL A 29 25.06 1.85 -6.53
N GLU A 30 25.04 0.66 -7.11
CA GLU A 30 25.74 -0.51 -6.58
C GLU A 30 27.23 -0.23 -6.42
N GLY A 31 27.79 -0.58 -5.25
CA GLY A 31 29.21 -0.38 -4.97
C GLY A 31 29.64 1.09 -4.72
N ALA A 32 28.70 2.03 -4.64
CA ALA A 32 28.99 3.38 -4.16
C ALA A 32 29.20 3.36 -2.63
N PHE A 33 30.23 4.01 -2.16
CA PHE A 33 30.50 4.12 -0.73
C PHE A 33 31.00 5.52 -0.37
N MET A 34 30.92 5.86 0.90
CA MET A 34 31.38 7.16 1.40
C MET A 34 32.74 7.03 2.06
N GLU A 35 33.70 7.81 1.60
CA GLU A 35 35.03 7.94 2.19
C GLU A 35 35.38 9.42 2.42
N ASN A 36 35.86 9.75 3.60
CA ASN A 36 36.20 11.13 3.97
C ASN A 36 35.10 12.17 3.62
N ASN A 37 33.84 11.80 3.88
CA ASN A 37 32.65 12.61 3.60
C ASN A 37 32.42 12.88 2.09
N ARG A 38 32.95 12.03 1.21
CA ARG A 38 32.76 12.09 -0.25
C ARG A 38 32.29 10.75 -0.77
N TRP A 39 31.30 10.77 -1.66
CA TRP A 39 30.88 9.58 -2.38
C TRP A 39 31.92 9.18 -3.44
N LEU A 40 32.33 7.94 -3.41
CA LEU A 40 33.14 7.29 -4.42
C LEU A 40 32.28 6.26 -5.16
N ILE A 41 32.17 6.44 -6.48
CA ILE A 41 31.19 5.70 -7.28
C ILE A 41 31.93 4.98 -8.40
N PRO A 42 31.75 3.66 -8.60
CA PRO A 42 32.42 2.91 -9.66
C PRO A 42 32.11 3.47 -11.06
N VAL A 43 33.14 3.60 -11.92
CA VAL A 43 33.05 4.26 -13.23
C VAL A 43 32.10 3.56 -14.21
N HIS A 44 31.93 2.24 -14.06
CA HIS A 44 31.28 1.39 -15.07
C HIS A 44 29.76 1.26 -14.87
N LEU A 45 29.21 1.88 -13.83
CA LEU A 45 27.80 1.73 -13.51
C LEU A 45 26.90 2.44 -14.53
N PRO A 46 25.80 1.79 -14.93
CA PRO A 46 24.76 2.46 -15.71
C PRO A 46 24.04 3.48 -14.85
N LYS A 47 23.45 4.50 -15.50
CA LYS A 47 22.55 5.45 -14.85
C LYS A 47 21.34 4.70 -14.29
N PRO A 48 21.02 4.86 -13.00
CA PRO A 48 19.82 4.25 -12.43
C PRO A 48 18.57 4.70 -13.20
N ARG A 49 17.66 3.77 -13.43
CA ARG A 49 16.42 4.06 -14.16
C ARG A 49 15.64 5.12 -13.36
N ARG A 50 15.30 6.23 -14.03
CA ARG A 50 14.42 7.23 -13.41
C ARG A 50 13.03 6.64 -13.33
N LEU A 51 12.54 6.46 -12.11
CA LEU A 51 11.14 6.13 -11.92
C LEU A 51 10.29 7.33 -12.41
N PRO A 52 9.19 7.08 -13.12
CA PRO A 52 8.28 8.15 -13.48
C PRO A 52 7.78 8.85 -12.21
N SER A 53 7.55 10.15 -12.30
CA SER A 53 6.92 10.87 -11.19
C SER A 53 5.50 10.33 -11.02
N PRO A 54 5.08 9.97 -9.80
CA PRO A 54 3.74 9.48 -9.58
C PRO A 54 2.71 10.56 -9.96
N PRO A 55 1.59 10.19 -10.60
CA PRO A 55 0.54 11.13 -10.91
C PRO A 55 -0.05 11.67 -9.60
N LYS A 56 -0.10 13.00 -9.47
CA LYS A 56 -0.82 13.68 -8.38
C LYS A 56 -2.24 13.93 -8.82
N ILE A 57 -3.19 13.61 -7.93
CA ILE A 57 -4.59 13.93 -8.16
C ILE A 57 -4.85 15.32 -7.58
N SER A 58 -5.61 16.12 -8.32
CA SER A 58 -6.25 17.30 -7.73
C SER A 58 -7.19 16.85 -6.59
N SER A 59 -7.57 17.75 -5.70
CA SER A 59 -8.49 17.47 -4.55
C SER A 59 -9.84 16.85 -4.97
N ASP A 60 -10.06 16.66 -6.27
CA ASP A 60 -11.32 16.23 -6.86
C ASP A 60 -11.68 14.76 -6.54
N LEU A 61 -10.70 13.82 -6.55
CA LEU A 61 -10.99 12.41 -6.24
C LEU A 61 -11.55 12.24 -4.82
N LYS A 62 -10.99 12.90 -3.82
CA LYS A 62 -11.49 12.81 -2.44
C LYS A 62 -12.92 13.36 -2.32
N GLN A 63 -13.18 14.52 -2.92
CA GLN A 63 -14.50 15.13 -2.92
C GLN A 63 -15.50 14.26 -3.68
N ARG A 64 -15.08 13.72 -4.82
CA ARG A 64 -15.90 12.82 -5.62
C ARG A 64 -16.27 11.57 -4.85
N LEU A 65 -15.30 10.90 -4.20
CA LEU A 65 -15.56 9.71 -3.39
C LEU A 65 -16.53 10.00 -2.23
N LYS A 66 -16.30 11.09 -1.46
CA LYS A 66 -17.21 11.50 -0.38
C LYS A 66 -18.61 11.78 -0.92
N GLY A 67 -18.72 12.54 -1.99
CA GLY A 67 -20.01 12.90 -2.57
C GLY A 67 -20.77 11.72 -3.17
N GLU A 68 -20.10 10.76 -3.78
CA GLU A 68 -20.73 9.54 -4.31
C GLU A 68 -21.12 8.58 -3.18
N LYS A 69 -20.29 8.44 -2.14
CA LYS A 69 -20.59 7.68 -0.93
C LYS A 69 -21.83 8.21 -0.24
N ASP A 70 -21.89 9.52 0.05
CA ASP A 70 -23.02 10.15 0.75
C ASP A 70 -24.34 9.98 0.01
N ARG A 71 -24.29 9.84 -1.31
CA ARG A 71 -25.48 9.66 -2.17
C ARG A 71 -25.71 8.21 -2.58
N MET A 72 -24.85 7.28 -2.17
CA MET A 72 -24.88 5.87 -2.56
C MET A 72 -25.00 5.68 -4.08
N ILE A 73 -24.13 6.39 -4.83
CA ILE A 73 -24.16 6.35 -6.30
C ILE A 73 -23.59 5.01 -6.79
N LEU A 74 -24.45 4.21 -7.43
CA LEU A 74 -24.02 3.00 -8.13
C LEU A 74 -23.43 3.37 -9.49
N GLY A 75 -22.40 2.63 -9.90
CA GLY A 75 -21.72 2.85 -11.20
C GLY A 75 -20.76 4.04 -11.24
N GLY A 76 -20.48 4.69 -10.09
CA GLY A 76 -19.46 5.72 -9.94
C GLY A 76 -18.10 5.15 -9.48
N ILE A 77 -17.13 6.05 -9.26
CA ILE A 77 -15.79 5.65 -8.80
C ILE A 77 -15.82 5.07 -7.37
N TYR A 78 -16.70 5.56 -6.51
CA TYR A 78 -16.91 4.99 -5.20
C TYR A 78 -17.37 3.53 -5.30
N HIS A 79 -18.37 3.26 -6.14
CA HIS A 79 -18.85 1.90 -6.38
C HIS A 79 -17.74 0.97 -6.92
N TYR A 80 -16.95 1.46 -7.89
CA TYR A 80 -15.79 0.73 -8.41
C TYR A 80 -14.80 0.39 -7.30
N LEU A 81 -14.40 1.36 -6.48
CA LEU A 81 -13.46 1.12 -5.39
C LEU A 81 -14.03 0.17 -4.34
N MET A 82 -15.31 0.29 -4.00
CA MET A 82 -15.95 -0.63 -3.06
C MET A 82 -15.91 -2.07 -3.55
N THR A 83 -16.15 -2.32 -4.84
CA THR A 83 -16.24 -3.66 -5.39
C THR A 83 -14.89 -4.22 -5.85
N ASP A 84 -14.20 -3.50 -6.71
CA ASP A 84 -12.97 -4.00 -7.35
C ASP A 84 -11.76 -3.96 -6.42
N PHE A 85 -11.62 -2.92 -5.57
CA PHE A 85 -10.55 -2.91 -4.56
C PHE A 85 -10.79 -3.98 -3.49
N THR A 86 -12.05 -4.15 -3.03
CA THR A 86 -12.37 -5.21 -2.06
C THR A 86 -12.08 -6.58 -2.63
N TYR A 87 -12.54 -6.85 -3.86
CA TYR A 87 -12.26 -8.10 -4.54
C TYR A 87 -10.74 -8.37 -4.63
N SER A 88 -10.00 -7.43 -5.21
CA SER A 88 -8.55 -7.57 -5.38
C SER A 88 -7.84 -7.78 -4.05
N SER A 89 -8.19 -6.99 -3.04
CA SER A 89 -7.57 -7.06 -1.72
C SER A 89 -7.86 -8.36 -0.99
N CYS A 90 -9.09 -8.88 -1.07
CA CYS A 90 -9.45 -10.17 -0.45
C CYS A 90 -8.85 -11.35 -1.24
N ALA A 91 -8.89 -11.32 -2.57
CA ALA A 91 -8.34 -12.37 -3.41
C ALA A 91 -6.82 -12.51 -3.25
N MET A 92 -6.08 -11.39 -3.06
CA MET A 92 -4.65 -11.42 -2.75
C MET A 92 -4.33 -12.23 -1.49
N ASP A 93 -5.21 -12.22 -0.51
CA ASP A 93 -5.04 -12.95 0.76
C ASP A 93 -5.74 -14.35 0.74
N GLY A 94 -6.15 -14.84 -0.44
CA GLY A 94 -6.74 -16.16 -0.61
C GLY A 94 -8.26 -16.23 -0.40
N GLY A 95 -8.96 -15.10 -0.42
CA GLY A 95 -10.42 -15.06 -0.44
C GLY A 95 -11.00 -15.77 -1.67
N SER A 96 -12.09 -16.51 -1.50
CA SER A 96 -12.67 -17.39 -2.52
C SER A 96 -13.76 -16.73 -3.38
N LEU A 97 -14.23 -15.54 -3.02
CA LEU A 97 -15.32 -14.88 -3.73
C LEU A 97 -14.85 -14.30 -5.07
N SER A 98 -15.68 -14.44 -6.10
CA SER A 98 -15.48 -13.79 -7.39
C SER A 98 -15.89 -12.31 -7.33
N LEU A 99 -15.42 -11.51 -8.29
CA LEU A 99 -15.83 -10.10 -8.42
C LEU A 99 -17.35 -9.93 -8.55
N SER A 100 -18.02 -10.83 -9.28
CA SER A 100 -19.47 -10.81 -9.44
C SER A 100 -20.20 -11.04 -8.11
N GLN A 101 -19.67 -11.93 -7.26
CA GLN A 101 -20.21 -12.18 -5.92
C GLN A 101 -19.97 -10.98 -4.98
N VAL A 102 -18.79 -10.36 -5.05
CA VAL A 102 -18.51 -9.13 -4.28
C VAL A 102 -19.47 -8.00 -4.69
N LYS A 103 -19.72 -7.83 -6.00
CA LYS A 103 -20.70 -6.84 -6.51
C LYS A 103 -22.11 -7.14 -6.01
N GLU A 104 -22.55 -8.40 -6.08
CA GLU A 104 -23.89 -8.80 -5.60
C GLU A 104 -24.08 -8.56 -4.10
N ILE A 105 -23.02 -8.79 -3.29
CA ILE A 105 -23.04 -8.45 -1.85
C ILE A 105 -23.18 -6.96 -1.65
N PHE A 106 -22.41 -6.13 -2.38
CA PHE A 106 -22.43 -4.68 -2.22
C PHE A 106 -23.72 -4.05 -2.69
N GLU A 107 -24.18 -4.42 -3.89
CA GLU A 107 -25.34 -3.80 -4.55
C GLU A 107 -26.70 -4.28 -3.98
N ASN A 108 -26.79 -5.57 -3.68
CA ASN A 108 -28.07 -6.22 -3.40
C ASN A 108 -28.17 -6.84 -2.00
N ASN A 109 -27.07 -6.82 -1.23
CA ASN A 109 -26.96 -7.54 0.05
C ASN A 109 -27.35 -9.03 -0.09
N ARG A 110 -26.91 -9.66 -1.17
CA ARG A 110 -27.20 -11.04 -1.53
C ARG A 110 -25.92 -11.77 -1.93
N MET A 111 -25.97 -13.09 -1.83
CA MET A 111 -24.89 -13.95 -2.27
C MET A 111 -25.46 -15.11 -3.07
N ASN A 112 -24.99 -15.28 -4.29
CA ASN A 112 -25.28 -16.46 -5.10
C ASN A 112 -24.06 -17.38 -5.10
N THR A 113 -24.22 -18.58 -4.57
CA THR A 113 -23.13 -19.56 -4.48
C THR A 113 -22.99 -20.42 -5.72
N PHE A 114 -23.97 -20.36 -6.65
CA PHE A 114 -24.02 -21.22 -7.85
C PHE A 114 -23.81 -22.71 -7.57
N GLY A 115 -24.17 -23.15 -6.35
CA GLY A 115 -23.98 -24.54 -5.90
C GLY A 115 -22.60 -24.83 -5.31
N GLU A 116 -21.70 -23.88 -5.23
CA GLU A 116 -20.40 -24.01 -4.59
C GLU A 116 -20.48 -23.76 -3.08
N SER A 117 -19.59 -24.39 -2.32
CA SER A 117 -19.43 -24.11 -0.90
C SER A 117 -18.56 -22.88 -0.72
N VAL A 118 -19.10 -21.86 -0.07
CA VAL A 118 -18.40 -20.62 0.25
C VAL A 118 -18.23 -20.50 1.76
N LYS A 119 -17.05 -20.09 2.21
CA LYS A 119 -16.81 -19.84 3.63
C LYS A 119 -17.60 -18.60 4.08
N VAL A 120 -18.32 -18.74 5.18
CA VAL A 120 -19.07 -17.62 5.77
C VAL A 120 -18.14 -16.46 6.14
N ASP A 121 -16.94 -16.76 6.63
CA ASP A 121 -15.95 -15.73 6.95
C ASP A 121 -15.54 -14.90 5.73
N ASP A 122 -15.43 -15.48 4.53
CA ASP A 122 -15.10 -14.74 3.32
C ASP A 122 -16.19 -13.70 3.00
N ILE A 123 -17.47 -14.05 3.19
CA ILE A 123 -18.60 -13.12 2.99
C ILE A 123 -18.57 -11.99 4.02
N ILE A 124 -18.33 -12.34 5.28
CA ILE A 124 -18.25 -11.38 6.38
C ILE A 124 -17.07 -10.43 6.18
N GLU A 125 -15.90 -10.95 5.83
CA GLU A 125 -14.69 -10.16 5.62
C GLU A 125 -14.82 -9.21 4.41
N VAL A 126 -15.47 -9.63 3.33
CA VAL A 126 -15.80 -8.75 2.19
C VAL A 126 -16.71 -7.61 2.65
N SER A 127 -17.80 -7.94 3.38
CA SER A 127 -18.72 -6.93 3.89
C SER A 127 -18.05 -5.95 4.87
N ASN A 128 -17.14 -6.47 5.70
CA ASN A 128 -16.35 -5.67 6.63
C ASN A 128 -15.29 -4.81 5.92
N HIS A 129 -14.73 -5.30 4.80
CA HIS A 129 -13.78 -4.55 4.00
C HIS A 129 -14.43 -3.30 3.38
N PHE A 130 -15.70 -3.36 2.97
CA PHE A 130 -16.45 -2.17 2.56
C PHE A 130 -16.48 -1.11 3.67
N ARG A 131 -16.78 -1.52 4.92
CA ARG A 131 -16.77 -0.61 6.07
C ARG A 131 -15.38 -0.02 6.35
N CYS A 132 -14.34 -0.80 6.12
CA CYS A 132 -12.96 -0.30 6.24
C CYS A 132 -12.65 0.75 5.18
N ILE A 133 -13.07 0.57 3.91
CA ILE A 133 -12.92 1.57 2.85
C ILE A 133 -13.68 2.85 3.22
N ASP A 134 -14.92 2.74 3.68
CA ASP A 134 -15.72 3.88 4.13
C ASP A 134 -15.01 4.67 5.23
N MET A 135 -14.50 3.97 6.24
CA MET A 135 -13.73 4.59 7.31
C MET A 135 -12.49 5.31 6.76
N MET A 136 -11.78 4.72 5.79
CA MET A 136 -10.59 5.33 5.19
C MET A 136 -10.93 6.58 4.37
N ILE A 137 -12.06 6.61 3.69
CA ILE A 137 -12.55 7.79 2.96
C ILE A 137 -12.95 8.90 3.94
N ASP A 138 -13.71 8.57 5.00
CA ASP A 138 -14.18 9.54 6.00
C ASP A 138 -13.03 10.19 6.76
N HIS A 139 -12.03 9.40 7.11
CA HIS A 139 -10.88 9.81 7.91
C HIS A 139 -9.61 10.02 7.08
N CYS A 140 -9.73 10.20 5.75
CA CYS A 140 -8.56 10.27 4.87
C CYS A 140 -7.57 11.36 5.29
N ASP A 141 -8.04 12.50 5.79
CA ASP A 141 -7.21 13.64 6.19
C ASP A 141 -6.62 13.51 7.62
N SER A 142 -7.02 12.50 8.39
CA SER A 142 -6.52 12.28 9.75
C SER A 142 -5.05 11.85 9.76
N VAL A 143 -4.35 12.17 10.87
CA VAL A 143 -2.99 11.68 11.09
C VAL A 143 -3.02 10.18 11.38
N LEU A 144 -2.18 9.41 10.70
CA LEU A 144 -2.07 7.98 10.94
C LEU A 144 -1.56 7.70 12.36
N ASN A 145 -2.22 6.79 13.06
CA ASN A 145 -1.80 6.33 14.38
C ASN A 145 -2.08 4.83 14.54
N GLN A 146 -1.49 4.22 15.56
CA GLN A 146 -1.63 2.78 15.81
C GLN A 146 -3.07 2.38 16.14
N GLU A 147 -3.83 3.27 16.77
CA GLU A 147 -5.22 3.01 17.13
C GLU A 147 -6.08 2.82 15.88
N THR A 148 -5.91 3.68 14.86
CA THR A 148 -6.59 3.52 13.56
C THR A 148 -6.25 2.17 12.91
N ILE A 149 -4.97 1.74 12.98
CA ILE A 149 -4.53 0.46 12.42
C ILE A 149 -5.18 -0.72 13.15
N LYS A 150 -5.22 -0.68 14.47
CA LYS A 150 -5.90 -1.69 15.32
C LYS A 150 -7.40 -1.72 15.09
N GLN A 151 -8.03 -0.54 14.96
CA GLN A 151 -9.45 -0.42 14.69
C GLN A 151 -9.84 -1.01 13.33
N LEU A 152 -9.03 -0.83 12.29
CA LEU A 152 -9.25 -1.51 11.00
C LEU A 152 -9.26 -3.03 11.16
N HIS A 153 -8.34 -3.59 11.95
CA HIS A 153 -8.34 -5.03 12.21
C HIS A 153 -9.60 -5.49 12.95
N VAL A 154 -10.07 -4.70 13.94
CA VAL A 154 -11.34 -4.99 14.63
C VAL A 154 -12.51 -5.00 13.66
N ILE A 155 -12.64 -3.95 12.82
CA ILE A 155 -13.74 -3.84 11.86
C ILE A 155 -13.68 -5.00 10.86
N LEU A 156 -12.49 -5.32 10.34
CA LEU A 156 -12.33 -6.36 9.33
C LEU A 156 -12.70 -7.75 9.85
N LYS A 157 -12.40 -8.02 11.14
CA LYS A 157 -12.60 -9.35 11.75
C LYS A 157 -13.88 -9.48 12.59
N VAL A 158 -14.65 -8.41 12.78
CA VAL A 158 -15.89 -8.49 13.57
C VAL A 158 -16.86 -9.51 12.94
N CYS A 159 -17.50 -10.32 13.76
CA CYS A 159 -18.44 -11.39 13.37
C CYS A 159 -17.84 -12.56 12.55
N THR A 160 -16.54 -12.59 12.27
CA THR A 160 -15.89 -13.78 11.71
C THR A 160 -15.69 -14.86 12.76
N SER A 161 -15.42 -16.10 12.35
CA SER A 161 -15.18 -17.22 13.27
C SER A 161 -14.04 -16.95 14.26
N VAL A 162 -13.01 -16.20 13.84
CA VAL A 162 -11.87 -15.86 14.71
C VAL A 162 -12.24 -14.84 15.79
N SER A 163 -13.29 -14.02 15.58
CA SER A 163 -13.74 -13.04 16.58
C SER A 163 -14.34 -13.67 17.86
N TRP A 164 -14.77 -14.93 17.77
CA TRP A 164 -15.26 -15.73 18.88
C TRP A 164 -14.14 -16.44 19.65
N ASN A 165 -12.92 -16.43 19.10
CA ASN A 165 -11.78 -17.08 19.72
C ASN A 165 -11.03 -16.12 20.64
N PRO A 166 -11.10 -16.27 21.98
CA PRO A 166 -10.44 -15.36 22.92
C PRO A 166 -8.91 -15.33 22.77
N TRP A 167 -8.33 -16.37 22.18
CA TRP A 167 -6.89 -16.46 21.94
C TRP A 167 -6.43 -15.72 20.69
N TYR A 168 -7.37 -15.33 19.81
CA TYR A 168 -7.02 -14.63 18.57
C TYR A 168 -6.67 -13.16 18.81
N GLN A 169 -7.27 -12.51 19.80
CA GLN A 169 -7.02 -11.12 20.18
C GLN A 169 -7.20 -10.14 19.00
N VAL A 170 -8.42 -10.11 18.48
CA VAL A 170 -8.78 -9.18 17.39
C VAL A 170 -8.48 -7.73 17.83
N GLY A 171 -7.80 -6.96 16.96
CA GLY A 171 -7.42 -5.58 17.25
C GLY A 171 -6.12 -5.43 18.03
N GLU A 172 -5.49 -6.51 18.46
CA GLU A 172 -4.23 -6.45 19.18
C GLU A 172 -3.07 -6.98 18.34
N TYR A 173 -1.90 -6.38 18.52
CA TYR A 173 -0.68 -6.88 17.91
C TYR A 173 -0.24 -8.19 18.54
N THR A 174 0.28 -9.09 17.76
CA THR A 174 0.75 -10.38 18.26
C THR A 174 2.00 -10.18 19.12
N SER A 175 2.03 -10.89 20.24
CA SER A 175 3.24 -10.95 21.07
C SER A 175 4.24 -11.92 20.45
N GLY A 176 5.12 -11.45 19.59
CA GLY A 176 6.43 -12.02 19.26
C GLY A 176 6.59 -13.50 18.87
N ILE A 177 5.55 -14.26 18.49
CA ILE A 177 5.64 -15.72 18.29
C ILE A 177 5.86 -16.13 16.82
N LEU A 178 5.70 -15.22 15.86
CA LEU A 178 5.96 -15.53 14.46
C LEU A 178 7.36 -15.06 14.03
N GLY A 179 8.35 -15.71 14.53
CA GLY A 179 9.74 -15.91 14.18
C GLY A 179 10.45 -15.16 13.03
N LEU A 180 10.02 -14.00 12.66
CA LEU A 180 10.70 -13.16 11.65
C LEU A 180 11.49 -12.03 12.31
N GLY A 181 12.43 -12.41 13.16
CA GLY A 181 13.59 -11.61 13.48
C GLY A 181 13.46 -10.61 14.63
N GLY A 182 14.27 -10.81 15.66
CA GLY A 182 14.73 -9.81 16.58
C GLY A 182 13.99 -9.75 17.92
N ASN A 183 14.72 -9.39 18.96
CA ASN A 183 14.26 -9.21 20.35
C ASN A 183 13.37 -7.98 20.55
N GLU A 184 12.92 -7.30 19.46
CA GLU A 184 12.14 -6.09 19.55
C GLU A 184 10.64 -6.41 19.48
N ASP A 185 9.88 -5.86 20.42
CA ASP A 185 8.42 -5.99 20.48
C ASP A 185 7.78 -5.43 19.19
N ILE A 186 6.81 -6.16 18.64
CA ILE A 186 6.02 -5.75 17.46
C ILE A 186 5.40 -4.37 17.68
N THR A 187 4.91 -4.08 18.89
CA THR A 187 4.34 -2.78 19.26
C THR A 187 5.35 -1.65 19.07
N ASP A 188 6.60 -1.88 19.48
CA ASP A 188 7.68 -0.91 19.33
C ASP A 188 8.09 -0.72 17.86
N ARG A 189 8.14 -1.79 17.10
CA ARG A 189 8.42 -1.73 15.66
C ARG A 189 7.34 -0.93 14.92
N MET A 190 6.07 -1.21 15.19
CA MET A 190 4.95 -0.46 14.62
C MET A 190 4.96 1.01 15.06
N ARG A 191 5.26 1.28 16.32
CA ARG A 191 5.39 2.66 16.83
C ARG A 191 6.51 3.42 16.11
N LYS A 192 7.67 2.80 15.91
CA LYS A 192 8.80 3.41 15.19
C LYS A 192 8.43 3.68 13.73
N LEU A 193 7.81 2.73 13.04
CA LEU A 193 7.36 2.87 11.65
C LEU A 193 6.40 4.05 11.50
N VAL A 194 5.31 4.07 12.28
CA VAL A 194 4.29 5.12 12.21
C VAL A 194 4.86 6.49 12.60
N ASN A 195 5.69 6.56 13.64
CA ASN A 195 6.32 7.81 14.05
C ASN A 195 7.33 8.32 13.01
N SER A 196 8.12 7.43 12.41
CA SER A 196 9.06 7.81 11.34
C SER A 196 8.31 8.38 10.14
N TYR A 197 7.25 7.71 9.71
CA TYR A 197 6.37 8.20 8.65
C TYR A 197 5.79 9.58 9.00
N ASN A 198 5.23 9.76 10.19
CA ASN A 198 4.57 11.01 10.60
C ASN A 198 5.52 12.19 10.77
N ARG A 199 6.82 11.99 11.05
CA ARG A 199 7.81 13.07 11.17
C ARG A 199 8.04 13.84 9.88
N LYS A 200 7.86 13.23 8.73
CA LYS A 200 7.98 13.89 7.44
C LYS A 200 6.81 14.84 7.26
N LYS A 201 7.06 16.14 6.99
CA LYS A 201 5.99 17.14 6.78
C LYS A 201 5.27 16.92 5.47
N GLU A 202 6.04 16.70 4.41
CA GLU A 202 5.54 16.34 3.09
C GLU A 202 5.83 14.87 2.84
N LYS A 203 4.86 14.14 2.36
CA LYS A 203 4.98 12.72 2.03
C LYS A 203 5.16 12.55 0.53
N THR A 204 6.14 11.75 0.15
CA THR A 204 6.27 11.29 -1.24
C THR A 204 5.53 9.96 -1.41
N LEU A 205 5.36 9.49 -2.64
CA LEU A 205 4.81 8.16 -2.87
C LEU A 205 5.74 7.09 -2.31
N GLU A 206 7.05 7.29 -2.42
CA GLU A 206 8.05 6.40 -1.82
C GLU A 206 7.84 6.25 -0.30
N ASP A 207 7.53 7.35 0.40
CA ASP A 207 7.25 7.30 1.85
C ASP A 207 6.01 6.44 2.15
N ILE A 208 5.00 6.49 1.28
CA ILE A 208 3.78 5.68 1.43
C ILE A 208 4.08 4.21 1.13
N VAL A 209 4.87 3.93 0.11
CA VAL A 209 5.30 2.56 -0.24
C VAL A 209 6.21 1.99 0.85
N ASP A 210 7.11 2.79 1.44
CA ASP A 210 7.94 2.40 2.59
C ASP A 210 7.08 2.02 3.81
N LEU A 211 6.07 2.83 4.12
CA LEU A 211 5.10 2.54 5.17
C LEU A 211 4.36 1.23 4.89
N PHE A 212 3.86 1.07 3.67
CA PHE A 212 3.15 -0.12 3.21
C PHE A 212 3.99 -1.40 3.33
N ALA A 213 5.20 -1.39 2.77
CA ALA A 213 6.15 -2.50 2.86
C ALA A 213 6.53 -2.80 4.31
N GLY A 214 6.79 -1.76 5.11
CA GLY A 214 7.14 -1.88 6.51
C GLY A 214 6.04 -2.56 7.33
N MET A 215 4.77 -2.22 7.10
CA MET A 215 3.63 -2.86 7.77
C MET A 215 3.52 -4.35 7.42
N ILE A 216 3.65 -4.71 6.15
CA ILE A 216 3.59 -6.10 5.71
C ILE A 216 4.74 -6.92 6.35
N ARG A 217 5.95 -6.37 6.37
CA ARG A 217 7.16 -7.04 6.90
C ARG A 217 7.16 -7.16 8.43
N ILE A 218 6.59 -6.18 9.14
CA ILE A 218 6.42 -6.28 10.60
C ILE A 218 5.41 -7.37 10.94
N HIS A 219 4.38 -7.53 10.10
CA HIS A 219 3.32 -8.52 10.27
C HIS A 219 2.65 -8.46 11.64
N PRO A 220 2.05 -7.29 12.00
CA PRO A 220 1.65 -7.01 13.38
C PRO A 220 0.49 -7.87 13.89
N PHE A 221 -0.36 -8.39 13.03
CA PHE A 221 -1.51 -9.20 13.41
C PHE A 221 -1.33 -10.67 13.01
N ARG A 222 -2.14 -11.55 13.58
CA ARG A 222 -2.14 -12.97 13.21
C ARG A 222 -2.58 -13.23 11.76
N ASP A 223 -3.41 -12.32 11.23
CA ASP A 223 -3.98 -12.42 9.88
C ASP A 223 -4.32 -11.01 9.36
N SER A 224 -4.70 -10.90 8.07
CA SER A 224 -5.18 -9.66 7.42
C SER A 224 -4.16 -8.52 7.33
N ASN A 225 -2.88 -8.77 7.56
CA ASN A 225 -1.85 -7.75 7.50
C ASN A 225 -1.77 -7.09 6.12
N GLY A 226 -1.89 -7.87 5.04
CA GLY A 226 -1.93 -7.38 3.67
C GLY A 226 -3.10 -6.43 3.42
N ARG A 227 -4.32 -6.84 3.80
CA ARG A 227 -5.54 -6.01 3.64
C ARG A 227 -5.44 -4.70 4.39
N ILE A 228 -4.98 -4.73 5.64
CA ILE A 228 -4.81 -3.52 6.46
C ILE A 228 -3.74 -2.60 5.86
N ALA A 229 -2.61 -3.14 5.43
CA ALA A 229 -1.55 -2.35 4.81
C ALA A 229 -2.05 -1.67 3.51
N ARG A 230 -2.80 -2.39 2.65
CA ARG A 230 -3.42 -1.82 1.43
C ARG A 230 -4.44 -0.73 1.75
N LEU A 231 -5.28 -0.90 2.77
CA LEU A 231 -6.24 0.13 3.22
C LEU A 231 -5.54 1.39 3.75
N ILE A 232 -4.46 1.24 4.51
CA ILE A 232 -3.65 2.37 5.00
C ILE A 232 -2.96 3.07 3.84
N ALA A 233 -2.36 2.33 2.90
CA ALA A 233 -1.74 2.92 1.72
C ALA A 233 -2.77 3.69 0.87
N PHE A 234 -3.95 3.14 0.65
CA PHE A 234 -5.07 3.81 0.00
C PHE A 234 -5.41 5.15 0.68
N LYS A 235 -5.59 5.14 2.01
CA LYS A 235 -5.87 6.35 2.79
C LYS A 235 -4.75 7.38 2.67
N GLU A 236 -3.49 6.97 2.80
CA GLU A 236 -2.36 7.89 2.75
C GLU A 236 -2.13 8.43 1.34
N CYS A 237 -2.42 7.67 0.28
CA CYS A 237 -2.44 8.18 -1.08
C CYS A 237 -3.49 9.31 -1.22
N LEU A 238 -4.73 9.07 -0.80
CA LEU A 238 -5.79 10.09 -0.84
C LEU A 238 -5.42 11.34 -0.04
N LYS A 239 -4.85 11.17 1.16
CA LYS A 239 -4.44 12.28 2.02
C LYS A 239 -3.41 13.19 1.35
N ASN A 240 -2.44 12.61 0.68
CA ASN A 240 -1.31 13.32 0.10
C ASN A 240 -1.49 13.62 -1.39
N ASN A 241 -2.71 13.47 -1.91
CA ASN A 241 -3.10 13.72 -3.30
C ASN A 241 -2.30 12.87 -4.32
N TYR A 242 -1.98 11.65 -3.93
CA TYR A 242 -1.47 10.64 -4.87
C TYR A 242 -2.60 9.73 -5.35
N LEU A 243 -2.47 9.24 -6.56
CA LEU A 243 -3.33 8.19 -7.07
C LEU A 243 -3.13 6.92 -6.21
N PRO A 244 -4.20 6.32 -5.66
CA PRO A 244 -4.06 5.04 -5.00
C PRO A 244 -3.55 3.95 -5.95
N PHE A 245 -2.84 2.98 -5.41
CA PHE A 245 -2.50 1.75 -6.12
C PHE A 245 -3.32 0.59 -5.57
N ILE A 246 -3.88 -0.22 -6.47
CA ILE A 246 -4.67 -1.41 -6.14
C ILE A 246 -3.93 -2.63 -6.66
N ILE A 247 -3.26 -3.33 -5.75
CA ILE A 247 -2.57 -4.58 -6.09
C ILE A 247 -3.61 -5.66 -6.31
N ASP A 248 -3.58 -6.28 -7.47
CA ASP A 248 -4.50 -7.34 -7.88
C ASP A 248 -3.79 -8.71 -8.00
N THR A 249 -4.56 -9.74 -8.28
CA THR A 249 -4.02 -11.10 -8.41
C THR A 249 -3.12 -11.30 -9.63
N ASP A 250 -3.26 -10.48 -10.66
CA ASP A 250 -2.44 -10.56 -11.86
C ASP A 250 -1.01 -10.12 -11.59
N THR A 251 -0.84 -9.22 -10.62
CA THR A 251 0.46 -8.69 -10.20
C THR A 251 1.01 -9.37 -8.93
N ARG A 252 0.36 -10.45 -8.46
CA ARG A 252 0.71 -11.13 -7.19
C ARG A 252 2.16 -11.59 -7.13
N ASP A 253 2.65 -12.24 -8.17
CA ASP A 253 4.00 -12.81 -8.18
C ASP A 253 5.06 -11.71 -8.23
N ASP A 254 4.85 -10.68 -9.03
CA ASP A 254 5.72 -9.51 -9.09
C ASP A 254 5.74 -8.76 -7.75
N PHE A 255 4.58 -8.59 -7.13
CA PHE A 255 4.43 -7.97 -5.83
C PHE A 255 5.17 -8.76 -4.72
N ASN A 256 4.97 -10.08 -4.67
CA ASN A 256 5.64 -10.92 -3.68
C ASN A 256 7.16 -10.94 -3.91
N GLY A 257 7.60 -11.03 -5.16
CA GLY A 257 9.01 -10.95 -5.52
C GLY A 257 9.65 -9.63 -5.10
N ALA A 258 8.97 -8.52 -5.35
CA ALA A 258 9.39 -7.19 -4.96
C ALA A 258 9.47 -7.00 -3.43
N LEU A 259 8.50 -7.56 -2.68
CA LEU A 259 8.53 -7.54 -1.21
C LEU A 259 9.71 -8.34 -0.61
N ILE A 260 10.03 -9.48 -1.20
CA ILE A 260 11.17 -10.30 -0.75
C ILE A 260 12.48 -9.54 -0.96
N GLN A 261 12.59 -8.84 -2.08
CA GLN A 261 13.80 -8.09 -2.46
C GLN A 261 13.83 -6.66 -1.91
N TYR A 262 12.82 -6.23 -1.18
CA TYR A 262 12.60 -4.83 -0.80
C TYR A 262 13.79 -4.18 -0.07
N GLU A 263 14.50 -4.92 0.78
CA GLU A 263 15.70 -4.39 1.47
C GLU A 263 16.89 -4.16 0.53
N LEU A 264 16.97 -4.94 -0.54
CA LEU A 264 18.05 -4.87 -1.52
C LEU A 264 17.72 -3.85 -2.62
N ASP A 265 16.47 -3.87 -3.08
CA ASP A 265 15.99 -2.99 -4.15
C ASP A 265 14.53 -2.55 -3.93
N PRO A 266 14.30 -1.45 -3.20
CA PRO A 266 12.96 -0.89 -3.02
C PRO A 266 12.29 -0.44 -4.32
N SER A 267 13.04 -0.24 -5.41
CA SER A 267 12.49 0.25 -6.67
C SER A 267 11.55 -0.76 -7.33
N LEU A 268 11.76 -2.05 -7.10
CA LEU A 268 10.89 -3.10 -7.64
C LEU A 268 9.45 -2.97 -7.13
N LEU A 269 9.28 -2.76 -5.83
CA LEU A 269 7.93 -2.56 -5.27
C LEU A 269 7.31 -1.25 -5.76
N MET A 270 8.13 -0.20 -5.89
CA MET A 270 7.67 1.06 -6.46
C MET A 270 7.18 0.88 -7.91
N GLU A 271 7.88 0.10 -8.74
CA GLU A 271 7.45 -0.20 -10.11
C GLU A 271 6.08 -0.92 -10.13
N VAL A 272 5.88 -1.90 -9.25
CA VAL A 272 4.57 -2.59 -9.10
C VAL A 272 3.46 -1.60 -8.70
N CYS A 273 3.73 -0.73 -7.73
CA CYS A 273 2.77 0.28 -7.29
C CYS A 273 2.44 1.27 -8.42
N LEU A 274 3.43 1.74 -9.18
CA LEU A 274 3.23 2.65 -10.30
C LEU A 274 2.45 1.98 -11.44
N ALA A 275 2.75 0.73 -11.77
CA ALA A 275 1.98 -0.03 -12.76
C ALA A 275 0.51 -0.19 -12.35
N SER A 276 0.26 -0.42 -11.05
CA SER A 276 -1.09 -0.46 -10.50
C SER A 276 -1.80 0.90 -10.56
N GLN A 277 -1.08 2.01 -10.32
CA GLN A 277 -1.63 3.36 -10.48
C GLN A 277 -2.04 3.64 -11.94
N GLU A 278 -1.27 3.19 -12.93
CA GLU A 278 -1.62 3.36 -14.35
C GLU A 278 -2.90 2.58 -14.73
N LYS A 279 -3.12 1.39 -14.13
CA LYS A 279 -4.40 0.67 -14.29
C LYS A 279 -5.57 1.47 -13.72
N LEU A 280 -5.43 1.98 -12.50
CA LEU A 280 -6.49 2.80 -11.87
C LEU A 280 -6.72 4.11 -12.64
N LYS A 281 -5.66 4.72 -13.16
CA LYS A 281 -5.73 5.93 -13.98
C LYS A 281 -6.64 5.73 -15.19
N ALA A 282 -6.47 4.62 -15.93
CA ALA A 282 -7.34 4.31 -17.06
C ALA A 282 -8.82 4.19 -16.66
N VAL A 283 -9.11 3.72 -15.44
CA VAL A 283 -10.48 3.69 -14.90
C VAL A 283 -10.97 5.10 -14.58
N LEU A 284 -10.14 5.93 -13.92
CA LEU A 284 -10.48 7.31 -13.55
C LEU A 284 -10.76 8.19 -14.77
N ASP A 285 -10.02 7.98 -15.87
CA ASP A 285 -10.29 8.66 -17.16
C ASP A 285 -11.73 8.41 -17.62
N GLY A 286 -12.21 7.16 -17.48
CA GLY A 286 -13.60 6.80 -17.78
C GLY A 286 -14.63 7.52 -16.93
N PHE A 287 -14.27 7.95 -15.72
CA PHE A 287 -15.12 8.74 -14.81
C PHE A 287 -14.93 10.26 -14.95
N GLY A 288 -14.04 10.71 -15.84
CA GLY A 288 -13.75 12.14 -16.04
C GLY A 288 -13.09 12.79 -14.83
N ILE A 289 -12.29 12.04 -14.06
CA ILE A 289 -11.54 12.56 -12.91
C ILE A 289 -10.22 13.16 -13.43
N ILE A 290 -9.99 14.42 -13.04
CA ILE A 290 -8.79 15.16 -13.43
C ILE A 290 -7.67 14.89 -12.42
N TYR A 291 -6.48 14.57 -12.92
CA TYR A 291 -5.23 14.44 -12.16
C TYR A 291 -4.08 15.06 -12.97
N ASP A 292 -3.07 15.56 -12.26
CA ASP A 292 -1.89 16.22 -12.85
C ASP A 292 -0.75 15.21 -13.08
#